data_d0ef6debeade90f4c904d405787a6f9a
#
_entry.id   d0ef6debeade90f4c904d405787a6f9a
#
_cell.length_a   1.000
_cell.length_b   1.000
_cell.length_c   1.000
_cell.angle_alpha   90.00
_cell.angle_beta   90.00
_cell.angle_gamma   90.00
#
_symmetry.space_group_name_H-M   'P 1'
#
loop_
_entity.id
_entity.type
_entity.pdbx_description
1 polymer ?
#
loop_
_entity_poly.entity_id
_entity_poly.type
_entity_poly.pdbx_seq_one_letter_code
_entity_poly.pdbx_strand_id
1 'polypeptide(L)'
;MASTVSDRPGYGQLLRTPGAWTFLLPGFAARQPFAMLTIGIVLLVQHTTGSYGSAGAVAAVTGVSMALFAPQTGKLADRFGQRAVLLPGVLVHSAAVSLLVTLALADAPLWALFVAAVPTGASVPQIGPMVRARWAAVLGAAPGREASPLLATAAAFESVTDEFTFVIGPVLATALCTGVHPAAGLIAEAALTLVGGLLFAARRATQPPVRDRALPGGERHVSALSIPGVRVLAVAFLGIGSVFGGMQVSLTAFAEEIGNPGANGVLYGIFAAGNMLAGIACGAIAWKSGPRRRLITGYTALALTASGLWAMHSVPLLAALGLLVGLCIAPALISGYTLVEALVPGSARTEAFTWLTGAVALGQAAAVTVAGRLADGHGASAGFLVPLVGTVLALVTLVALRSRLLQTGVGRTVARGIGHRGPVTVD
;
A
#
# COMPACT_ATOMS: atom_id res chain seq x y z
N MET A 1 -39.99 -21.83 11.05
CA MET A 1 -38.87 -21.56 10.14
C MET A 1 -38.24 -20.24 10.56
N ALA A 2 -37.24 -20.28 11.42
CA ALA A 2 -36.48 -19.08 11.81
C ALA A 2 -35.39 -18.88 10.74
N SER A 3 -35.48 -17.79 10.01
CA SER A 3 -34.45 -17.36 9.07
C SER A 3 -33.17 -17.07 9.86
N THR A 4 -32.17 -17.93 9.79
CA THR A 4 -30.81 -17.61 10.16
C THR A 4 -30.34 -16.49 9.25
N VAL A 5 -30.54 -15.25 9.65
CA VAL A 5 -29.78 -14.12 9.11
C VAL A 5 -28.32 -14.45 9.45
N SER A 6 -27.58 -14.92 8.47
CA SER A 6 -26.15 -15.11 8.55
C SER A 6 -25.56 -13.76 9.00
N ASP A 7 -25.06 -13.72 10.23
CA ASP A 7 -24.41 -12.53 10.82
C ASP A 7 -23.14 -12.28 10.01
N ARG A 8 -23.26 -11.46 8.96
CA ARG A 8 -22.18 -11.16 8.02
C ARG A 8 -21.17 -10.27 8.74
N PRO A 9 -19.89 -10.61 8.75
CA PRO A 9 -18.88 -9.76 9.37
C PRO A 9 -18.76 -8.45 8.59
N GLY A 10 -19.42 -7.40 9.09
CA GLY A 10 -19.40 -6.06 8.53
C GLY A 10 -18.39 -5.14 9.23
N TYR A 11 -18.19 -3.93 8.68
CA TYR A 11 -17.34 -2.90 9.29
C TYR A 11 -17.74 -2.59 10.73
N GLY A 12 -19.04 -2.59 11.06
CA GLY A 12 -19.51 -2.37 12.44
C GLY A 12 -18.99 -3.42 13.43
N GLN A 13 -18.94 -4.69 13.02
CA GLN A 13 -18.38 -5.77 13.84
C GLN A 13 -16.86 -5.66 13.95
N LEU A 14 -16.18 -5.29 12.85
CA LEU A 14 -14.73 -5.05 12.84
C LEU A 14 -14.35 -3.96 13.83
N LEU A 15 -15.04 -2.81 13.79
CA LEU A 15 -14.75 -1.66 14.63
C LEU A 15 -15.13 -1.86 16.11
N ARG A 16 -15.95 -2.87 16.43
CA ARG A 16 -16.23 -3.32 17.79
C ARG A 16 -15.20 -4.30 18.34
N THR A 17 -14.22 -4.71 17.54
CA THR A 17 -13.12 -5.56 18.02
C THR A 17 -12.39 -4.87 19.17
N PRO A 18 -12.21 -5.55 20.34
CA PRO A 18 -11.54 -4.97 21.48
C PRO A 18 -10.14 -4.43 21.14
N GLY A 19 -9.87 -3.18 21.48
CA GLY A 19 -8.59 -2.53 21.20
C GLY A 19 -8.43 -1.97 19.77
N ALA A 20 -9.37 -2.16 18.83
CA ALA A 20 -9.27 -1.67 17.46
C ALA A 20 -8.99 -0.16 17.39
N TRP A 21 -9.81 0.65 18.04
CA TRP A 21 -9.67 2.11 18.03
C TRP A 21 -8.37 2.61 18.64
N THR A 22 -7.75 1.83 19.54
CA THR A 22 -6.50 2.23 20.20
C THR A 22 -5.31 2.29 19.25
N PHE A 23 -5.35 1.54 18.13
CA PHE A 23 -4.30 1.59 17.12
C PHE A 23 -4.77 2.20 15.79
N LEU A 24 -6.08 2.18 15.49
CA LEU A 24 -6.61 2.75 14.26
C LEU A 24 -6.46 4.27 14.20
N LEU A 25 -6.89 4.99 15.22
CA LEU A 25 -6.81 6.46 15.23
C LEU A 25 -5.37 6.97 15.17
N PRO A 26 -4.43 6.49 16.03
CA PRO A 26 -3.03 6.87 15.89
C PRO A 26 -2.42 6.40 14.56
N GLY A 27 -2.81 5.22 14.08
CA GLY A 27 -2.38 4.68 12.80
C GLY A 27 -2.84 5.51 11.60
N PHE A 28 -4.08 6.01 11.63
CA PHE A 28 -4.59 6.91 10.59
C PHE A 28 -3.85 8.25 10.57
N ALA A 29 -3.64 8.87 11.73
CA ALA A 29 -2.88 10.10 11.83
C ALA A 29 -1.43 9.93 11.36
N ALA A 30 -0.76 8.84 11.80
CA ALA A 30 0.61 8.53 11.43
C ALA A 30 0.80 8.08 9.97
N ARG A 31 -0.28 7.79 9.23
CA ARG A 31 -0.26 7.40 7.82
C ARG A 31 -0.33 8.60 6.88
N GLN A 32 -0.95 9.72 7.30
CA GLN A 32 -1.08 10.93 6.48
C GLN A 32 0.27 11.45 5.94
N PRO A 33 1.36 11.46 6.72
CA PRO A 33 2.70 11.84 6.30
C PRO A 33 3.17 11.19 5.01
N PHE A 34 2.88 9.90 4.83
CA PHE A 34 3.25 9.18 3.61
C PHE A 34 2.72 9.83 2.33
N ALA A 35 1.49 10.36 2.36
CA ALA A 35 0.87 11.00 1.21
C ALA A 35 1.19 12.50 1.12
N MET A 36 1.57 13.15 2.23
CA MET A 36 1.93 14.57 2.29
C MET A 36 3.35 14.84 1.80
N LEU A 37 4.28 13.90 2.01
CA LEU A 37 5.71 14.09 1.85
C LEU A 37 6.10 14.53 0.44
N THR A 38 5.66 13.81 -0.59
CA THR A 38 6.05 14.10 -1.98
C THR A 38 5.58 15.48 -2.43
N ILE A 39 4.30 15.82 -2.17
CA ILE A 39 3.75 17.11 -2.58
C ILE A 39 4.37 18.27 -1.78
N GLY A 40 4.62 18.05 -0.48
CA GLY A 40 5.29 19.02 0.38
C GLY A 40 6.72 19.33 -0.10
N ILE A 41 7.49 18.31 -0.48
CA ILE A 41 8.84 18.48 -1.06
C ILE A 41 8.75 19.27 -2.37
N VAL A 42 7.84 18.88 -3.28
CA VAL A 42 7.70 19.54 -4.57
C VAL A 42 7.37 21.02 -4.39
N LEU A 43 6.40 21.35 -3.54
CA LEU A 43 5.99 22.75 -3.32
C LEU A 43 7.08 23.58 -2.63
N LEU A 44 7.76 23.03 -1.62
CA LEU A 44 8.84 23.76 -0.93
C LEU A 44 10.03 23.98 -1.86
N VAL A 45 10.55 22.94 -2.51
CA VAL A 45 11.75 23.04 -3.35
C VAL A 45 11.47 23.87 -4.60
N GLN A 46 10.28 23.78 -5.19
CA GLN A 46 9.88 24.66 -6.29
C GLN A 46 9.86 26.13 -5.85
N HIS A 47 9.34 26.41 -4.66
CA HIS A 47 9.30 27.77 -4.13
C HIS A 47 10.71 28.36 -3.93
N THR A 48 11.65 27.57 -3.40
CA THR A 48 13.02 28.04 -3.09
C THR A 48 13.94 28.04 -4.31
N THR A 49 13.76 27.10 -5.27
CA THR A 49 14.65 27.00 -6.44
C THR A 49 14.07 27.62 -7.71
N GLY A 50 12.77 27.94 -7.73
CA GLY A 50 12.05 28.38 -8.93
C GLY A 50 11.88 27.30 -10.00
N SER A 51 12.25 26.02 -9.72
CA SER A 51 12.32 24.95 -10.70
C SER A 51 11.51 23.70 -10.29
N TYR A 52 10.48 23.37 -11.07
CA TYR A 52 9.76 22.11 -10.92
C TYR A 52 10.64 20.90 -11.24
N GLY A 53 11.61 21.02 -12.14
CA GLY A 53 12.55 19.95 -12.46
C GLY A 53 13.41 19.56 -11.26
N SER A 54 13.98 20.55 -10.56
CA SER A 54 14.74 20.34 -9.32
C SER A 54 13.87 19.76 -8.22
N ALA A 55 12.66 20.28 -8.04
CA ALA A 55 11.69 19.80 -7.07
C ALA A 55 11.29 18.33 -7.32
N GLY A 56 10.98 18.01 -8.55
CA GLY A 56 10.66 16.64 -8.97
C GLY A 56 11.83 15.69 -8.77
N ALA A 57 13.06 16.12 -9.04
CA ALA A 57 14.26 15.30 -8.84
C ALA A 57 14.51 15.00 -7.35
N VAL A 58 14.36 15.97 -6.45
CA VAL A 58 14.47 15.77 -4.99
C VAL A 58 13.37 14.82 -4.49
N ALA A 59 12.13 15.01 -4.94
CA ALA A 59 11.02 14.12 -4.61
C ALA A 59 11.25 12.69 -5.14
N ALA A 60 11.82 12.54 -6.34
CA ALA A 60 12.16 11.23 -6.90
C ALA A 60 13.22 10.50 -6.08
N VAL A 61 14.28 11.19 -5.64
CA VAL A 61 15.30 10.61 -4.74
C VAL A 61 14.67 10.15 -3.42
N THR A 62 13.79 10.95 -2.84
CA THR A 62 13.03 10.58 -1.64
C THR A 62 12.18 9.31 -1.87
N GLY A 63 11.43 9.25 -2.98
CA GLY A 63 10.58 8.11 -3.33
C GLY A 63 11.37 6.82 -3.58
N VAL A 64 12.50 6.92 -4.29
CA VAL A 64 13.39 5.77 -4.53
C VAL A 64 13.99 5.26 -3.21
N SER A 65 14.47 6.18 -2.37
CA SER A 65 15.00 5.82 -1.05
C SER A 65 13.95 5.13 -0.19
N MET A 66 12.72 5.65 -0.18
CA MET A 66 11.60 5.01 0.52
C MET A 66 11.34 3.59 0.00
N ALA A 67 11.26 3.40 -1.32
CA ALA A 67 10.98 2.10 -1.93
C ALA A 67 12.06 1.05 -1.59
N LEU A 68 13.33 1.46 -1.53
CA LEU A 68 14.45 0.58 -1.20
C LEU A 68 14.50 0.20 0.29
N PHE A 69 14.20 1.15 1.19
CA PHE A 69 14.33 0.94 2.64
C PHE A 69 13.06 0.45 3.33
N ALA A 70 11.87 0.68 2.76
CA ALA A 70 10.62 0.25 3.34
C ALA A 70 10.56 -1.26 3.67
N PRO A 71 10.99 -2.20 2.78
CA PRO A 71 10.99 -3.62 3.10
C PRO A 71 11.96 -3.99 4.23
N GLN A 72 13.07 -3.26 4.35
CA GLN A 72 14.04 -3.48 5.43
C GLN A 72 13.45 -3.07 6.78
N THR A 73 12.72 -1.94 6.82
CA THR A 73 11.98 -1.49 7.99
C THR A 73 10.92 -2.51 8.41
N GLY A 74 10.17 -3.08 7.46
CA GLY A 74 9.21 -4.16 7.72
C GLY A 74 9.87 -5.40 8.33
N LYS A 75 10.99 -5.83 7.74
CA LYS A 75 11.76 -6.97 8.23
C LYS A 75 12.31 -6.75 9.65
N LEU A 76 12.81 -5.54 9.93
CA LEU A 76 13.28 -5.18 11.26
C LEU A 76 12.12 -5.16 12.27
N ALA A 77 10.94 -4.66 11.87
CA ALA A 77 9.75 -4.65 12.71
C ALA A 77 9.26 -6.06 13.06
N ASP A 78 9.32 -7.01 12.12
CA ASP A 78 8.99 -8.41 12.41
C ASP A 78 10.03 -9.09 13.31
N ARG A 79 11.30 -8.67 13.20
CA ARG A 79 12.40 -9.25 13.97
C ARG A 79 12.52 -8.72 15.39
N PHE A 80 12.38 -7.41 15.58
CA PHE A 80 12.62 -6.71 16.85
C PHE A 80 11.35 -6.17 17.49
N GLY A 81 10.21 -6.31 16.82
CA GLY A 81 8.93 -5.75 17.20
C GLY A 81 8.70 -4.34 16.64
N GLN A 82 7.44 -4.03 16.36
CA GLN A 82 7.06 -2.75 15.74
C GLN A 82 7.54 -1.54 16.52
N ARG A 83 7.39 -1.56 17.86
CA ARG A 83 7.79 -0.43 18.72
C ARG A 83 9.29 -0.15 18.64
N ALA A 84 10.14 -1.18 18.70
CA ALA A 84 11.59 -1.03 18.72
C ALA A 84 12.13 -0.37 17.43
N VAL A 85 11.44 -0.58 16.31
CA VAL A 85 11.80 0.00 15.01
C VAL A 85 11.12 1.35 14.79
N LEU A 86 9.87 1.47 15.21
CA LEU A 86 9.08 2.68 14.95
C LEU A 86 9.57 3.88 15.78
N LEU A 87 9.94 3.69 17.06
CA LEU A 87 10.40 4.80 17.91
C LEU A 87 11.63 5.53 17.33
N PRO A 88 12.75 4.85 17.03
CA PRO A 88 13.88 5.51 16.38
C PRO A 88 13.52 6.00 14.97
N GLY A 89 12.68 5.25 14.23
CA GLY A 89 12.28 5.60 12.87
C GLY A 89 11.56 6.95 12.79
N VAL A 90 10.58 7.22 13.66
CA VAL A 90 9.86 8.50 13.67
C VAL A 90 10.75 9.68 14.07
N LEU A 91 11.71 9.46 14.98
CA LEU A 91 12.67 10.51 15.37
C LEU A 91 13.63 10.83 14.22
N VAL A 92 14.19 9.81 13.59
CA VAL A 92 15.10 9.97 12.43
C VAL A 92 14.36 10.64 11.27
N HIS A 93 13.13 10.22 10.99
CA HIS A 93 12.33 10.79 9.91
C HIS A 93 12.02 12.27 10.16
N SER A 94 11.50 12.60 11.34
CA SER A 94 11.18 14.00 11.69
C SER A 94 12.43 14.89 11.65
N ALA A 95 13.58 14.37 12.10
CA ALA A 95 14.86 15.08 12.01
C ALA A 95 15.31 15.28 10.55
N ALA A 96 15.19 14.24 9.70
CA ALA A 96 15.55 14.29 8.30
C ALA A 96 14.68 15.28 7.51
N VAL A 97 13.35 15.26 7.75
CA VAL A 97 12.42 16.23 7.14
C VAL A 97 12.75 17.64 7.61
N SER A 98 13.02 17.85 8.91
CA SER A 98 13.41 19.16 9.45
C SER A 98 14.71 19.65 8.84
N LEU A 99 15.69 18.77 8.63
CA LEU A 99 16.94 19.10 7.95
C LEU A 99 16.68 19.50 6.49
N LEU A 100 15.87 18.75 5.75
CA LEU A 100 15.51 19.08 4.36
C LEU A 100 14.83 20.45 4.28
N VAL A 101 13.87 20.71 5.17
CA VAL A 101 13.18 22.01 5.25
C VAL A 101 14.16 23.14 5.55
N THR A 102 15.04 22.94 6.53
CA THR A 102 16.02 23.97 6.92
C THR A 102 17.00 24.28 5.78
N LEU A 103 17.51 23.25 5.10
CA LEU A 103 18.40 23.42 3.94
C LEU A 103 17.70 24.14 2.79
N ALA A 104 16.44 23.79 2.50
CA ALA A 104 15.67 24.43 1.45
C ALA A 104 15.41 25.91 1.76
N LEU A 105 15.05 26.25 3.00
CA LEU A 105 14.82 27.64 3.41
C LEU A 105 16.10 28.48 3.58
N ALA A 106 17.25 27.82 3.71
CA ALA A 106 18.56 28.44 3.76
C ALA A 106 19.20 28.56 2.37
N ASP A 107 18.45 28.37 1.29
CA ASP A 107 18.92 28.40 -0.11
C ASP A 107 20.16 27.51 -0.34
N ALA A 108 20.25 26.37 0.36
CA ALA A 108 21.36 25.46 0.23
C ALA A 108 21.48 24.90 -1.21
N PRO A 109 22.68 24.58 -1.67
CA PRO A 109 22.87 24.07 -3.02
C PRO A 109 22.11 22.74 -3.22
N LEU A 110 21.64 22.52 -4.45
CA LEU A 110 20.74 21.40 -4.80
C LEU A 110 21.29 20.03 -4.38
N TRP A 111 22.62 19.83 -4.43
CA TRP A 111 23.23 18.58 -3.96
C TRP A 111 22.97 18.29 -2.46
N ALA A 112 22.88 19.34 -1.63
CA ALA A 112 22.59 19.20 -0.21
C ALA A 112 21.14 18.73 0.02
N LEU A 113 20.19 19.22 -0.81
CA LEU A 113 18.80 18.75 -0.80
C LEU A 113 18.70 17.27 -1.23
N PHE A 114 19.50 16.83 -2.22
CA PHE A 114 19.57 15.43 -2.60
C PHE A 114 20.10 14.53 -1.46
N VAL A 115 21.17 14.99 -0.77
CA VAL A 115 21.72 14.26 0.37
C VAL A 115 20.70 14.16 1.50
N ALA A 116 19.95 15.22 1.81
CA ALA A 116 18.90 15.21 2.82
C ALA A 116 17.66 14.39 2.40
N ALA A 117 17.35 14.32 1.11
CA ALA A 117 16.23 13.54 0.57
C ALA A 117 16.40 12.05 0.79
N VAL A 118 17.64 11.54 0.79
CA VAL A 118 17.91 10.10 1.02
C VAL A 118 17.43 9.65 2.41
N PRO A 119 17.91 10.21 3.55
CA PRO A 119 17.43 9.81 4.86
C PRO A 119 15.94 10.15 5.06
N THR A 120 15.43 11.23 4.46
CA THR A 120 14.00 11.56 4.49
C THR A 120 13.16 10.44 3.92
N GLY A 121 13.50 9.90 2.74
CA GLY A 121 12.77 8.78 2.14
C GLY A 121 13.02 7.47 2.86
N ALA A 122 14.27 7.16 3.19
CA ALA A 122 14.66 5.90 3.80
C ALA A 122 14.04 5.66 5.19
N SER A 123 13.74 6.71 5.93
CA SER A 123 13.19 6.64 7.28
C SER A 123 11.67 6.73 7.38
N VAL A 124 10.94 6.86 6.26
CA VAL A 124 9.46 6.92 6.26
C VAL A 124 8.87 5.74 7.03
N PRO A 125 8.11 5.98 8.11
CA PRO A 125 7.52 4.91 8.91
C PRO A 125 6.47 4.13 8.12
N GLN A 126 6.59 2.79 8.14
CA GLN A 126 5.71 1.88 7.40
C GLN A 126 4.42 1.57 8.18
N ILE A 127 3.64 2.60 8.49
CA ILE A 127 2.45 2.49 9.35
C ILE A 127 1.37 1.60 8.73
N GLY A 128 1.05 1.74 7.45
CA GLY A 128 0.03 0.93 6.78
C GLY A 128 0.29 -0.58 6.90
N PRO A 129 1.46 -1.09 6.50
CA PRO A 129 1.87 -2.48 6.73
C PRO A 129 1.81 -2.91 8.20
N MET A 130 2.22 -2.04 9.14
CA MET A 130 2.18 -2.34 10.58
C MET A 130 0.75 -2.45 11.11
N VAL A 131 -0.18 -1.60 10.65
CA VAL A 131 -1.62 -1.70 11.00
C VAL A 131 -2.21 -3.01 10.47
N ARG A 132 -1.93 -3.37 9.21
CA ARG A 132 -2.37 -4.66 8.65
C ARG A 132 -1.85 -5.86 9.45
N ALA A 133 -0.58 -5.80 9.88
CA ALA A 133 0.01 -6.83 10.72
C ALA A 133 -0.66 -6.89 12.13
N ARG A 134 -1.09 -5.73 12.70
CA ARG A 134 -1.88 -5.70 13.94
C ARG A 134 -3.26 -6.32 13.77
N TRP A 135 -3.96 -6.01 12.69
CA TRP A 135 -5.23 -6.67 12.38
C TRP A 135 -5.07 -8.18 12.30
N ALA A 136 -4.04 -8.64 11.60
CA ALA A 136 -3.74 -10.06 11.51
C ALA A 136 -3.43 -10.71 12.87
N ALA A 137 -2.79 -9.97 13.79
CA ALA A 137 -2.51 -10.44 15.13
C ALA A 137 -3.76 -10.45 16.03
N VAL A 138 -4.58 -9.39 15.98
CA VAL A 138 -5.78 -9.25 16.82
C VAL A 138 -6.91 -10.17 16.36
N LEU A 139 -7.09 -10.36 15.06
CA LEU A 139 -8.12 -11.21 14.45
C LEU A 139 -7.61 -12.62 14.11
N GLY A 140 -6.31 -12.86 14.26
CA GLY A 140 -5.69 -14.14 13.94
C GLY A 140 -6.25 -15.27 14.79
N ALA A 141 -6.35 -16.44 14.20
CA ALA A 141 -6.81 -17.61 14.89
C ALA A 141 -5.81 -18.04 15.97
N ALA A 142 -6.32 -18.47 17.13
CA ALA A 142 -5.56 -19.29 18.07
C ALA A 142 -5.10 -20.59 17.33
N PRO A 143 -3.99 -21.23 17.77
CA PRO A 143 -3.54 -22.46 17.15
C PRO A 143 -4.68 -23.48 17.03
N GLY A 144 -4.96 -23.94 15.80
CA GLY A 144 -6.05 -24.90 15.49
C GLY A 144 -7.41 -24.30 15.13
N ARG A 145 -7.58 -22.98 15.08
CA ARG A 145 -8.80 -22.34 14.57
C ARG A 145 -8.59 -21.78 13.16
N GLU A 146 -9.66 -21.79 12.36
CA GLU A 146 -9.67 -21.11 11.05
C GLU A 146 -9.51 -19.60 11.22
N ALA A 147 -8.90 -18.96 10.22
CA ALA A 147 -8.73 -17.50 10.21
C ALA A 147 -10.09 -16.79 10.30
N SER A 148 -10.16 -15.72 11.09
CA SER A 148 -11.40 -14.96 11.28
C SER A 148 -11.93 -14.42 9.94
N PRO A 149 -13.22 -14.57 9.62
CA PRO A 149 -13.82 -13.97 8.43
C PRO A 149 -13.70 -12.44 8.41
N LEU A 150 -13.43 -11.80 9.57
CA LEU A 150 -13.17 -10.36 9.68
C LEU A 150 -11.83 -9.92 9.05
N LEU A 151 -10.90 -10.83 8.75
CA LEU A 151 -9.63 -10.45 8.12
C LEU A 151 -9.82 -9.84 6.71
N ALA A 152 -10.73 -10.42 5.93
CA ALA A 152 -11.06 -9.84 4.62
C ALA A 152 -11.74 -8.46 4.76
N THR A 153 -12.59 -8.30 5.78
CA THR A 153 -13.22 -7.02 6.11
C THR A 153 -12.17 -5.99 6.58
N ALA A 154 -11.19 -6.43 7.38
CA ALA A 154 -10.08 -5.57 7.81
C ALA A 154 -9.21 -5.13 6.61
N ALA A 155 -8.90 -6.03 5.68
CA ALA A 155 -8.17 -5.69 4.46
C ALA A 155 -8.93 -4.68 3.59
N ALA A 156 -10.26 -4.81 3.50
CA ALA A 156 -11.11 -3.85 2.79
C ALA A 156 -11.14 -2.49 3.50
N PHE A 157 -11.27 -2.48 4.84
CA PHE A 157 -11.22 -1.26 5.65
C PHE A 157 -9.89 -0.51 5.47
N GLU A 158 -8.77 -1.24 5.49
CA GLU A 158 -7.45 -0.65 5.29
C GLU A 158 -7.27 -0.08 3.88
N SER A 159 -7.85 -0.71 2.85
CA SER A 159 -7.82 -0.17 1.48
C SER A 159 -8.60 1.14 1.38
N VAL A 160 -9.78 1.22 2.00
CA VAL A 160 -10.55 2.48 2.07
C VAL A 160 -9.78 3.55 2.84
N THR A 161 -9.13 3.16 3.93
CA THR A 161 -8.32 4.07 4.75
C THR A 161 -7.11 4.61 3.97
N ASP A 162 -6.48 3.79 3.12
CA ASP A 162 -5.41 4.23 2.24
C ASP A 162 -5.91 5.27 1.22
N GLU A 163 -7.09 5.06 0.61
CA GLU A 163 -7.68 6.04 -0.30
C GLU A 163 -7.96 7.39 0.40
N PHE A 164 -8.53 7.36 1.61
CA PHE A 164 -8.70 8.58 2.40
C PHE A 164 -7.36 9.27 2.67
N THR A 165 -6.31 8.52 2.96
CA THR A 165 -4.97 9.06 3.17
C THR A 165 -4.44 9.77 1.93
N PHE A 166 -4.61 9.15 0.74
CA PHE A 166 -4.16 9.73 -0.53
C PHE A 166 -5.02 10.89 -1.02
N VAL A 167 -6.22 11.07 -0.49
CA VAL A 167 -7.05 12.28 -0.74
C VAL A 167 -6.70 13.38 0.25
N ILE A 168 -6.73 13.08 1.55
CA ILE A 168 -6.57 14.07 2.61
C ILE A 168 -5.13 14.58 2.68
N GLY A 169 -4.13 13.69 2.57
CA GLY A 169 -2.72 14.04 2.69
C GLY A 169 -2.27 15.13 1.71
N PRO A 170 -2.39 14.94 0.39
CA PRO A 170 -2.04 15.94 -0.60
C PRO A 170 -2.82 17.27 -0.47
N VAL A 171 -4.12 17.18 -0.18
CA VAL A 171 -4.96 18.37 0.04
C VAL A 171 -4.46 19.17 1.24
N LEU A 172 -4.20 18.49 2.36
CA LEU A 172 -3.68 19.12 3.56
C LEU A 172 -2.29 19.73 3.32
N ALA A 173 -1.38 18.98 2.68
CA ALA A 173 -0.04 19.48 2.35
C ALA A 173 -0.12 20.72 1.45
N THR A 174 -0.93 20.66 0.40
CA THR A 174 -1.10 21.79 -0.53
C THR A 174 -1.69 23.01 0.17
N ALA A 175 -2.79 22.83 0.92
CA ALA A 175 -3.44 23.93 1.64
C ALA A 175 -2.49 24.62 2.64
N LEU A 176 -1.69 23.83 3.36
CA LEU A 176 -0.70 24.39 4.29
C LEU A 176 0.46 25.09 3.57
N CYS A 177 0.98 24.49 2.49
CA CYS A 177 2.09 25.10 1.74
C CYS A 177 1.69 26.38 1.02
N THR A 178 0.47 26.45 0.48
CA THR A 178 0.00 27.62 -0.28
C THR A 178 -0.69 28.67 0.58
N GLY A 179 -1.37 28.26 1.67
CA GLY A 179 -2.16 29.17 2.51
C GLY A 179 -1.44 29.70 3.73
N VAL A 180 -0.38 29.03 4.21
CA VAL A 180 0.32 29.41 5.45
C VAL A 180 1.79 29.76 5.16
N HIS A 181 2.57 28.75 4.74
CA HIS A 181 4.00 28.93 4.44
C HIS A 181 4.49 27.73 3.58
N PRO A 182 5.40 27.92 2.63
CA PRO A 182 5.88 26.84 1.76
C PRO A 182 6.40 25.59 2.48
N ALA A 183 6.94 25.74 3.68
CA ALA A 183 7.39 24.64 4.53
C ALA A 183 6.29 24.03 5.42
N ALA A 184 5.10 24.68 5.56
CA ALA A 184 4.10 24.28 6.55
C ALA A 184 3.57 22.86 6.32
N GLY A 185 3.46 22.41 5.07
CA GLY A 185 3.06 21.04 4.74
C GLY A 185 4.03 19.99 5.28
N LEU A 186 5.35 20.23 5.13
CA LEU A 186 6.39 19.31 5.64
C LEU A 186 6.55 19.40 7.16
N ILE A 187 6.37 20.58 7.75
CA ILE A 187 6.36 20.73 9.23
C ILE A 187 5.18 19.95 9.82
N ALA A 188 3.99 20.05 9.24
CA ALA A 188 2.82 19.30 9.68
C ALA A 188 3.01 17.79 9.45
N GLU A 189 3.63 17.41 8.35
CA GLU A 189 4.03 16.02 8.05
C GLU A 189 4.92 15.46 9.17
N ALA A 190 6.03 16.16 9.49
CA ALA A 190 6.94 15.74 10.55
C ALA A 190 6.25 15.67 11.93
N ALA A 191 5.39 16.63 12.24
CA ALA A 191 4.63 16.64 13.49
C ALA A 191 3.63 15.47 13.58
N LEU A 192 2.90 15.17 12.50
CA LEU A 192 1.98 14.03 12.43
C LEU A 192 2.72 12.70 12.52
N THR A 193 3.89 12.59 11.86
CA THR A 193 4.77 11.42 11.98
C THR A 193 5.20 11.21 13.42
N LEU A 194 5.69 12.26 14.07
CA LEU A 194 6.19 12.19 15.43
C LEU A 194 5.06 11.85 16.41
N VAL A 195 4.00 12.65 16.46
CA VAL A 195 2.91 12.47 17.40
C VAL A 195 2.13 11.17 17.11
N GLY A 196 1.68 10.98 15.87
CA GLY A 196 0.92 9.79 15.48
C GLY A 196 1.74 8.52 15.63
N GLY A 197 3.02 8.54 15.21
CA GLY A 197 3.92 7.41 15.33
C GLY A 197 4.24 7.04 16.79
N LEU A 198 4.46 8.02 17.66
CA LEU A 198 4.67 7.78 19.10
C LEU A 198 3.41 7.20 19.76
N LEU A 199 2.23 7.76 19.47
CA LEU A 199 0.96 7.24 19.98
C LEU A 199 0.69 5.82 19.49
N PHE A 200 0.97 5.54 18.22
CA PHE A 200 0.86 4.19 17.66
C PHE A 200 1.84 3.22 18.32
N ALA A 201 3.11 3.61 18.48
CA ALA A 201 4.13 2.80 19.14
C ALA A 201 3.83 2.53 20.62
N ALA A 202 3.11 3.44 21.32
CA ALA A 202 2.72 3.27 22.71
C ALA A 202 1.75 2.10 22.91
N ARG A 203 0.97 1.71 21.90
CA ARG A 203 -0.04 0.64 21.99
C ARG A 203 0.58 -0.75 21.82
N ARG A 204 1.10 -1.30 22.93
CA ARG A 204 1.80 -2.60 22.95
C ARG A 204 0.85 -3.80 22.85
N ALA A 205 -0.35 -3.71 23.44
CA ALA A 205 -1.28 -4.84 23.54
C ALA A 205 -1.77 -5.38 22.17
N THR A 206 -1.74 -4.56 21.13
CA THR A 206 -2.17 -4.94 19.78
C THR A 206 -1.03 -5.29 18.85
N GLN A 207 0.23 -5.21 19.31
CA GLN A 207 1.38 -5.53 18.49
C GLN A 207 1.45 -7.04 18.24
N PRO A 208 1.87 -7.47 17.04
CA PRO A 208 2.21 -8.86 16.80
C PRO A 208 3.28 -9.33 17.80
N PRO A 209 3.16 -10.56 18.34
CA PRO A 209 4.16 -11.07 19.27
C PRO A 209 5.51 -11.22 18.56
N VAL A 210 6.56 -10.71 19.19
CA VAL A 210 7.93 -10.98 18.79
C VAL A 210 8.26 -12.40 19.24
N ARG A 211 8.58 -13.30 18.34
CA ARG A 211 8.96 -14.67 18.70
C ARG A 211 10.34 -14.70 19.28
N ASP A 212 10.44 -15.20 20.51
CA ASP A 212 11.72 -15.46 21.17
C ASP A 212 12.54 -16.47 20.37
N ARG A 213 13.75 -16.06 19.98
CA ARG A 213 14.74 -16.93 19.33
C ARG A 213 15.30 -18.02 20.24
N ALA A 214 15.00 -17.94 21.53
CA ALA A 214 15.64 -18.77 22.57
C ALA A 214 15.03 -20.16 22.75
N LEU A 215 13.89 -20.45 22.10
CA LEU A 215 13.31 -21.81 22.20
C LEU A 215 13.97 -22.73 21.19
N PRO A 216 14.47 -23.92 21.61
CA PRO A 216 14.93 -24.96 20.71
C PRO A 216 13.79 -25.34 19.76
N GLY A 217 13.94 -25.11 18.45
CA GLY A 217 12.90 -25.30 17.45
C GLY A 217 12.24 -23.99 16.94
N GLY A 218 12.70 -22.81 17.37
CA GLY A 218 12.26 -21.53 16.85
C GLY A 218 12.46 -21.46 15.34
N GLU A 219 11.36 -21.26 14.58
CA GLU A 219 11.42 -21.10 13.13
C GLU A 219 12.43 -20.02 12.75
N ARG A 220 13.42 -20.37 11.91
CA ARG A 220 14.35 -19.39 11.33
C ARG A 220 13.53 -18.29 10.66
N HIS A 221 13.93 -17.04 10.82
CA HIS A 221 13.32 -15.92 10.09
C HIS A 221 13.42 -16.19 8.59
N VAL A 222 12.29 -16.53 8.00
CA VAL A 222 12.16 -16.76 6.56
C VAL A 222 11.87 -15.39 5.95
N SER A 223 12.74 -14.89 5.07
CA SER A 223 12.45 -13.66 4.35
C SER A 223 11.19 -13.82 3.49
N ALA A 224 10.30 -12.84 3.52
CA ALA A 224 9.06 -12.86 2.76
C ALA A 224 9.30 -13.11 1.26
N LEU A 225 10.37 -12.52 0.68
CA LEU A 225 10.73 -12.73 -0.73
C LEU A 225 11.26 -14.13 -1.05
N SER A 226 11.66 -14.93 -0.06
CA SER A 226 12.02 -16.32 -0.33
C SER A 226 10.81 -17.17 -0.72
N ILE A 227 9.60 -16.70 -0.39
CA ILE A 227 8.33 -17.37 -0.70
C ILE A 227 7.92 -17.02 -2.13
N PRO A 228 7.84 -18.00 -3.05
CA PRO A 228 7.55 -17.74 -4.46
C PRO A 228 6.22 -17.00 -4.70
N GLY A 229 5.20 -17.29 -3.89
CA GLY A 229 3.90 -16.61 -3.95
C GLY A 229 3.98 -15.12 -3.66
N VAL A 230 4.86 -14.70 -2.73
CA VAL A 230 5.07 -13.28 -2.41
C VAL A 230 5.69 -12.54 -3.61
N ARG A 231 6.65 -13.17 -4.31
CA ARG A 231 7.24 -12.59 -5.54
C ARG A 231 6.20 -12.39 -6.64
N VAL A 232 5.31 -13.37 -6.82
CA VAL A 232 4.21 -13.27 -7.80
C VAL A 232 3.26 -12.13 -7.44
N LEU A 233 2.91 -12.02 -6.16
CA LEU A 233 2.06 -10.91 -5.67
C LEU A 233 2.77 -9.56 -5.79
N ALA A 234 4.08 -9.47 -5.54
CA ALA A 234 4.83 -8.23 -5.73
C ALA A 234 4.79 -7.75 -7.19
N VAL A 235 4.95 -8.67 -8.16
CA VAL A 235 4.79 -8.32 -9.59
C VAL A 235 3.36 -7.88 -9.91
N ALA A 236 2.37 -8.53 -9.33
CA ALA A 236 0.98 -8.11 -9.48
C ALA A 236 0.78 -6.67 -8.95
N PHE A 237 1.30 -6.37 -7.76
CA PHE A 237 1.19 -5.05 -7.14
C PHE A 237 1.98 -3.95 -7.88
N LEU A 238 3.11 -4.28 -8.54
CA LEU A 238 3.74 -3.39 -9.52
C LEU A 238 2.76 -2.99 -10.64
N GLY A 239 1.97 -3.95 -11.14
CA GLY A 239 0.93 -3.70 -12.13
C GLY A 239 -0.16 -2.73 -11.63
N ILE A 240 -0.61 -2.85 -10.37
CA ILE A 240 -1.54 -1.86 -9.78
C ILE A 240 -0.87 -0.48 -9.67
N GLY A 241 0.40 -0.44 -9.23
CA GLY A 241 1.17 0.80 -9.22
C GLY A 241 1.23 1.47 -10.59
N SER A 242 1.39 0.68 -11.65
CA SER A 242 1.39 1.20 -13.03
C SER A 242 0.05 1.83 -13.44
N VAL A 243 -1.07 1.33 -12.89
CA VAL A 243 -2.39 1.96 -13.10
C VAL A 243 -2.44 3.33 -12.43
N PHE A 244 -2.05 3.42 -11.16
CA PHE A 244 -2.06 4.70 -10.45
C PHE A 244 -1.18 5.75 -11.13
N GLY A 245 0.08 5.42 -11.45
CA GLY A 245 1.02 6.35 -12.07
C GLY A 245 0.63 6.70 -13.50
N GLY A 246 0.23 5.72 -14.30
CA GLY A 246 -0.21 5.93 -15.67
C GLY A 246 -1.48 6.75 -15.76
N MET A 247 -2.49 6.47 -14.93
CA MET A 247 -3.72 7.28 -14.86
C MET A 247 -3.42 8.73 -14.45
N GLN A 248 -2.58 8.93 -13.44
CA GLN A 248 -2.23 10.26 -12.95
C GLN A 248 -1.65 11.15 -14.06
N VAL A 249 -0.67 10.65 -14.78
CA VAL A 249 0.01 11.42 -15.84
C VAL A 249 -0.86 11.55 -17.08
N SER A 250 -1.48 10.46 -17.53
CA SER A 250 -2.26 10.48 -18.78
C SER A 250 -3.53 11.33 -18.67
N LEU A 251 -4.19 11.37 -17.50
CA LEU A 251 -5.32 12.26 -17.28
C LEU A 251 -4.88 13.73 -17.25
N THR A 252 -3.70 14.01 -16.67
CA THR A 252 -3.13 15.37 -16.68
C THR A 252 -2.85 15.81 -18.11
N ALA A 253 -2.13 15.01 -18.89
CA ALA A 253 -1.82 15.31 -20.28
C ALA A 253 -3.10 15.48 -21.14
N PHE A 254 -4.08 14.60 -20.94
CA PHE A 254 -5.38 14.72 -21.62
C PHE A 254 -6.11 16.02 -21.30
N ALA A 255 -6.12 16.44 -20.03
CA ALA A 255 -6.75 17.67 -19.60
C ALA A 255 -6.07 18.92 -20.22
N GLU A 256 -4.74 18.88 -20.39
CA GLU A 256 -3.97 19.90 -21.08
C GLU A 256 -4.26 19.93 -22.58
N GLU A 257 -4.30 18.76 -23.24
CA GLU A 257 -4.61 18.64 -24.69
C GLU A 257 -5.99 19.20 -25.06
N ILE A 258 -6.99 19.03 -24.18
CA ILE A 258 -8.34 19.59 -24.43
C ILE A 258 -8.47 21.07 -23.99
N GLY A 259 -7.38 21.70 -23.53
CA GLY A 259 -7.37 23.09 -23.08
C GLY A 259 -8.15 23.34 -21.77
N ASN A 260 -8.41 22.31 -20.99
CA ASN A 260 -9.12 22.38 -19.70
C ASN A 260 -8.36 21.67 -18.58
N PRO A 261 -7.30 22.26 -18.03
CA PRO A 261 -6.50 21.66 -16.95
C PRO A 261 -7.32 21.29 -15.71
N GLY A 262 -8.43 22.00 -15.43
CA GLY A 262 -9.34 21.72 -14.32
C GLY A 262 -10.05 20.35 -14.43
N ALA A 263 -10.19 19.82 -15.64
CA ALA A 263 -10.79 18.49 -15.87
C ALA A 263 -9.97 17.35 -15.24
N ASN A 264 -8.63 17.52 -15.08
CA ASN A 264 -7.78 16.53 -14.48
C ASN A 264 -8.23 16.15 -13.05
N GLY A 265 -8.48 17.13 -12.20
CA GLY A 265 -8.93 16.88 -10.82
C GLY A 265 -10.25 16.11 -10.77
N VAL A 266 -11.20 16.44 -11.65
CA VAL A 266 -12.51 15.75 -11.74
C VAL A 266 -12.31 14.31 -12.23
N LEU A 267 -11.57 14.10 -13.30
CA LEU A 267 -11.33 12.77 -13.87
C LEU A 267 -10.59 11.86 -12.90
N TYR A 268 -9.52 12.36 -12.27
CA TYR A 268 -8.78 11.59 -11.28
C TYR A 268 -9.63 11.34 -10.02
N GLY A 269 -10.44 12.31 -9.60
CA GLY A 269 -11.39 12.16 -8.50
C GLY A 269 -12.44 11.07 -8.77
N ILE A 270 -12.98 10.98 -9.99
CA ILE A 270 -13.92 9.92 -10.39
C ILE A 270 -13.23 8.54 -10.38
N PHE A 271 -12.01 8.45 -10.89
CA PHE A 271 -11.20 7.23 -10.82
C PHE A 271 -10.96 6.79 -9.38
N ALA A 272 -10.55 7.70 -8.50
CA ALA A 272 -10.31 7.42 -7.08
C ALA A 272 -11.61 7.05 -6.35
N ALA A 273 -12.74 7.71 -6.68
CA ALA A 273 -14.05 7.38 -6.14
C ALA A 273 -14.47 5.94 -6.51
N GLY A 274 -14.17 5.49 -7.73
CA GLY A 274 -14.40 4.10 -8.14
C GLY A 274 -13.66 3.10 -7.24
N ASN A 275 -12.39 3.35 -6.97
CA ASN A 275 -11.58 2.50 -6.10
C ASN A 275 -12.11 2.50 -4.65
N MET A 276 -12.45 3.67 -4.12
CA MET A 276 -13.05 3.79 -2.78
C MET A 276 -14.38 3.05 -2.67
N LEU A 277 -15.30 3.24 -3.64
CA LEU A 277 -16.61 2.58 -3.66
C LEU A 277 -16.46 1.05 -3.72
N ALA A 278 -15.55 0.55 -4.55
CA ALA A 278 -15.23 -0.87 -4.62
C ALA A 278 -14.66 -1.41 -3.31
N GLY A 279 -13.81 -0.65 -2.64
CA GLY A 279 -13.27 -1.00 -1.32
C GLY A 279 -14.38 -1.14 -0.28
N ILE A 280 -15.30 -0.18 -0.22
CA ILE A 280 -16.47 -0.22 0.67
C ILE A 280 -17.35 -1.44 0.35
N ALA A 281 -17.67 -1.65 -0.93
CA ALA A 281 -18.48 -2.78 -1.37
C ALA A 281 -17.83 -4.14 -1.04
N CYS A 282 -16.52 -4.27 -1.24
CA CYS A 282 -15.78 -5.49 -0.92
C CYS A 282 -15.86 -5.89 0.54
N GLY A 283 -15.86 -4.91 1.45
CA GLY A 283 -16.02 -5.16 2.88
C GLY A 283 -17.44 -5.55 3.30
N ALA A 284 -18.45 -5.17 2.50
CA ALA A 284 -19.86 -5.48 2.75
C ALA A 284 -20.30 -6.81 2.12
N ILE A 285 -19.60 -7.30 1.08
CA ILE A 285 -19.98 -8.50 0.33
C ILE A 285 -19.35 -9.75 0.95
N ALA A 286 -20.18 -10.75 1.25
CA ALA A 286 -19.69 -12.09 1.61
C ALA A 286 -19.27 -12.85 0.35
N TRP A 287 -17.98 -12.88 0.06
CA TRP A 287 -17.44 -13.52 -1.13
C TRP A 287 -17.47 -15.06 -1.01
N LYS A 288 -18.16 -15.72 -1.94
CA LYS A 288 -18.16 -17.19 -2.04
C LYS A 288 -16.89 -17.74 -2.73
N SER A 289 -16.19 -16.91 -3.50
CA SER A 289 -14.97 -17.29 -4.22
C SER A 289 -13.71 -17.03 -3.40
N GLY A 290 -12.75 -17.95 -3.46
CA GLY A 290 -11.47 -17.79 -2.78
C GLY A 290 -10.64 -16.60 -3.29
N PRO A 291 -9.71 -16.07 -2.48
CA PRO A 291 -8.98 -14.84 -2.77
C PRO A 291 -8.14 -14.92 -4.06
N ARG A 292 -7.59 -16.11 -4.39
CA ARG A 292 -6.84 -16.31 -5.65
C ARG A 292 -7.72 -16.11 -6.89
N ARG A 293 -8.94 -16.67 -6.90
CA ARG A 293 -9.86 -16.51 -8.04
C ARG A 293 -10.28 -15.05 -8.17
N ARG A 294 -10.59 -14.38 -7.05
CA ARG A 294 -10.93 -12.96 -7.04
C ARG A 294 -9.81 -12.08 -7.56
N LEU A 295 -8.56 -12.38 -7.19
CA LEU A 295 -7.39 -11.65 -7.67
C LEU A 295 -7.29 -11.76 -9.20
N ILE A 296 -7.33 -12.97 -9.76
CA ILE A 296 -7.23 -13.18 -11.22
C ILE A 296 -8.41 -12.52 -11.94
N THR A 297 -9.65 -12.68 -11.46
CA THR A 297 -10.82 -12.03 -12.10
C THR A 297 -10.74 -10.51 -11.99
N GLY A 298 -10.25 -9.96 -10.86
CA GLY A 298 -10.02 -8.52 -10.71
C GLY A 298 -9.02 -7.97 -11.72
N TYR A 299 -7.87 -8.65 -11.90
CA TYR A 299 -6.90 -8.26 -12.92
C TYR A 299 -7.40 -8.43 -14.36
N THR A 300 -8.21 -9.45 -14.62
CA THR A 300 -8.87 -9.61 -15.94
C THR A 300 -9.79 -8.44 -16.23
N ALA A 301 -10.66 -8.07 -15.27
CA ALA A 301 -11.53 -6.92 -15.40
C ALA A 301 -10.74 -5.61 -15.55
N LEU A 302 -9.65 -5.45 -14.77
CA LEU A 302 -8.77 -4.28 -14.81
C LEU A 302 -8.09 -4.15 -16.18
N ALA A 303 -7.56 -5.24 -16.74
CA ALA A 303 -6.95 -5.24 -18.07
C ALA A 303 -7.97 -4.93 -19.19
N LEU A 304 -9.19 -5.49 -19.09
CA LEU A 304 -10.26 -5.21 -20.04
C LEU A 304 -10.71 -3.75 -19.99
N THR A 305 -10.89 -3.17 -18.79
CA THR A 305 -11.26 -1.76 -18.66
C THR A 305 -10.13 -0.83 -19.08
N ALA A 306 -8.88 -1.14 -18.74
CA ALA A 306 -7.71 -0.36 -19.16
C ALA A 306 -7.50 -0.40 -20.68
N SER A 307 -7.91 -1.47 -21.36
CA SER A 307 -7.74 -1.60 -22.82
C SER A 307 -8.54 -0.58 -23.64
N GLY A 308 -9.57 0.03 -23.07
CA GLY A 308 -10.35 1.06 -23.72
C GLY A 308 -9.83 2.49 -23.54
N LEU A 309 -8.95 2.73 -22.55
CA LEU A 309 -8.54 4.09 -22.16
C LEU A 309 -7.87 4.88 -23.29
N TRP A 310 -6.98 4.24 -24.05
CA TRP A 310 -6.21 4.90 -25.11
C TRP A 310 -7.06 5.39 -26.28
N ALA A 311 -8.25 4.81 -26.47
CA ALA A 311 -9.18 5.17 -27.53
C ALA A 311 -10.20 6.23 -27.13
N MET A 312 -10.16 6.75 -25.88
CA MET A 312 -11.13 7.72 -25.39
C MET A 312 -10.67 9.15 -25.66
N HIS A 313 -11.48 9.88 -26.42
CA HIS A 313 -11.24 11.27 -26.80
C HIS A 313 -12.26 12.25 -26.21
N SER A 314 -13.18 11.77 -25.37
CA SER A 314 -14.19 12.63 -24.72
C SER A 314 -14.14 12.51 -23.20
N VAL A 315 -14.29 13.63 -22.50
CA VAL A 315 -14.27 13.71 -21.04
C VAL A 315 -15.29 12.76 -20.39
N PRO A 316 -16.57 12.68 -20.82
CA PRO A 316 -17.55 11.79 -20.18
C PRO A 316 -17.21 10.30 -20.33
N LEU A 317 -16.73 9.88 -21.51
CA LEU A 317 -16.35 8.49 -21.74
C LEU A 317 -15.12 8.11 -20.94
N LEU A 318 -14.10 9.00 -20.88
CA LEU A 318 -12.91 8.79 -20.10
C LEU A 318 -13.22 8.76 -18.59
N ALA A 319 -14.15 9.60 -18.12
CA ALA A 319 -14.63 9.57 -16.74
C ALA A 319 -15.33 8.25 -16.40
N ALA A 320 -16.24 7.78 -17.28
CA ALA A 320 -16.96 6.52 -17.09
C ALA A 320 -15.98 5.33 -17.07
N LEU A 321 -15.01 5.30 -17.98
CA LEU A 321 -14.03 4.22 -18.06
C LEU A 321 -13.02 4.31 -16.90
N GLY A 322 -12.61 5.52 -16.49
CA GLY A 322 -11.79 5.75 -15.29
C GLY A 322 -12.48 5.25 -14.02
N LEU A 323 -13.78 5.49 -13.86
CA LEU A 323 -14.57 4.92 -12.77
C LEU A 323 -14.52 3.39 -12.77
N LEU A 324 -14.71 2.75 -13.93
CA LEU A 324 -14.66 1.28 -14.06
C LEU A 324 -13.27 0.72 -13.73
N VAL A 325 -12.21 1.37 -14.19
CA VAL A 325 -10.83 1.02 -13.82
C VAL A 325 -10.65 1.11 -12.32
N GLY A 326 -11.08 2.21 -11.69
CA GLY A 326 -11.05 2.39 -10.24
C GLY A 326 -11.79 1.26 -9.51
N LEU A 327 -13.01 0.93 -9.92
CA LEU A 327 -13.81 -0.16 -9.33
C LEU A 327 -13.10 -1.53 -9.34
N CYS A 328 -12.17 -1.76 -10.26
CA CYS A 328 -11.44 -3.02 -10.38
C CYS A 328 -10.21 -3.10 -9.46
N ILE A 329 -9.66 -1.98 -8.94
CA ILE A 329 -8.41 -1.95 -8.17
C ILE A 329 -8.60 -2.54 -6.77
N ALA A 330 -9.54 -2.03 -5.99
CA ALA A 330 -9.73 -2.44 -4.60
C ALA A 330 -9.96 -3.95 -4.44
N PRO A 331 -10.80 -4.64 -5.25
CA PRO A 331 -10.95 -6.09 -5.17
C PRO A 331 -9.64 -6.86 -5.41
N ALA A 332 -8.79 -6.36 -6.31
CA ALA A 332 -7.48 -6.96 -6.58
C ALA A 332 -6.50 -6.75 -5.41
N LEU A 333 -6.39 -5.52 -4.88
CA LEU A 333 -5.56 -5.20 -3.71
C LEU A 333 -5.96 -6.02 -2.48
N ILE A 334 -7.24 -6.01 -2.12
CA ILE A 334 -7.77 -6.72 -0.96
C ILE A 334 -7.50 -8.23 -1.08
N SER A 335 -7.72 -8.80 -2.27
CA SER A 335 -7.46 -10.22 -2.51
C SER A 335 -5.97 -10.56 -2.43
N GLY A 336 -5.10 -9.68 -2.91
CA GLY A 336 -3.65 -9.83 -2.82
C GLY A 336 -3.15 -9.77 -1.38
N TYR A 337 -3.62 -8.81 -0.58
CA TYR A 337 -3.28 -8.72 0.84
C TYR A 337 -3.80 -9.93 1.64
N THR A 338 -5.01 -10.41 1.35
CA THR A 338 -5.55 -11.63 1.97
C THR A 338 -4.72 -12.87 1.60
N LEU A 339 -4.27 -12.96 0.34
CA LEU A 339 -3.42 -14.06 -0.10
C LEU A 339 -2.04 -14.04 0.55
N VAL A 340 -1.39 -12.88 0.62
CA VAL A 340 -0.07 -12.79 1.23
C VAL A 340 -0.11 -13.19 2.70
N GLU A 341 -1.16 -12.81 3.41
CA GLU A 341 -1.33 -13.19 4.81
C GLU A 341 -1.43 -14.72 4.98
N ALA A 342 -2.12 -15.39 4.06
CA ALA A 342 -2.25 -16.85 4.06
C ALA A 342 -0.94 -17.58 3.64
N LEU A 343 -0.06 -16.93 2.87
CA LEU A 343 1.16 -17.51 2.34
C LEU A 343 2.37 -17.38 3.28
N VAL A 344 2.37 -16.36 4.15
CA VAL A 344 3.54 -16.04 4.99
C VAL A 344 3.32 -16.41 6.45
N PRO A 345 4.37 -16.87 7.15
CA PRO A 345 4.30 -17.06 8.60
C PRO A 345 4.13 -15.70 9.31
N GLY A 346 3.59 -15.73 10.52
CA GLY A 346 3.38 -14.50 11.32
C GLY A 346 4.64 -13.66 11.52
N SER A 347 5.81 -14.30 11.52
CA SER A 347 7.13 -13.67 11.68
C SER A 347 7.64 -12.90 10.45
N ALA A 348 6.93 -12.97 9.31
CA ALA A 348 7.32 -12.30 8.06
C ALA A 348 6.17 -11.45 7.48
N ARG A 349 5.09 -11.22 8.23
CA ARG A 349 3.89 -10.53 7.73
C ARG A 349 4.14 -9.07 7.42
N THR A 350 4.80 -8.34 8.33
CA THR A 350 5.08 -6.91 8.11
C THR A 350 6.04 -6.74 6.94
N GLU A 351 7.09 -7.56 6.84
CA GLU A 351 8.00 -7.58 5.69
C GLU A 351 7.22 -7.82 4.38
N ALA A 352 6.32 -8.81 4.36
CA ALA A 352 5.54 -9.13 3.18
C ALA A 352 4.61 -8.00 2.75
N PHE A 353 3.85 -7.42 3.68
CA PHE A 353 2.99 -6.28 3.40
C PHE A 353 3.78 -5.07 2.89
N THR A 354 4.97 -4.83 3.46
CA THR A 354 5.85 -3.73 3.03
C THR A 354 6.38 -3.96 1.62
N TRP A 355 6.72 -5.20 1.25
CA TRP A 355 7.10 -5.54 -0.13
C TRP A 355 5.97 -5.26 -1.12
N LEU A 356 4.72 -5.60 -0.78
CA LEU A 356 3.58 -5.33 -1.66
C LEU A 356 3.33 -3.83 -1.81
N THR A 357 3.34 -3.08 -0.69
CA THR A 357 3.18 -1.62 -0.72
C THR A 357 4.33 -0.94 -1.48
N GLY A 358 5.56 -1.39 -1.27
CA GLY A 358 6.74 -0.92 -2.00
C GLY A 358 6.67 -1.22 -3.49
N ALA A 359 6.11 -2.38 -3.87
CA ALA A 359 5.89 -2.75 -5.26
C ALA A 359 4.88 -1.81 -5.95
N VAL A 360 3.78 -1.44 -5.27
CA VAL A 360 2.84 -0.42 -5.79
C VAL A 360 3.57 0.90 -6.01
N ALA A 361 4.32 1.38 -5.01
CA ALA A 361 5.04 2.66 -5.10
C ALA A 361 6.07 2.66 -6.24
N LEU A 362 6.84 1.56 -6.39
CA LEU A 362 7.81 1.40 -7.46
C LEU A 362 7.15 1.35 -8.84
N GLY A 363 6.05 0.60 -8.95
CA GLY A 363 5.25 0.54 -10.18
C GLY A 363 4.69 1.89 -10.57
N GLN A 364 4.19 2.66 -9.60
CA GLN A 364 3.69 4.03 -9.82
C GLN A 364 4.80 4.97 -10.29
N ALA A 365 5.95 4.97 -9.65
CA ALA A 365 7.08 5.82 -10.03
C ALA A 365 7.59 5.51 -11.44
N ALA A 366 7.75 4.22 -11.78
CA ALA A 366 8.12 3.80 -13.12
C ALA A 366 7.08 4.21 -14.16
N ALA A 367 5.79 4.03 -13.85
CA ALA A 367 4.69 4.36 -14.74
C ALA A 367 4.57 5.87 -15.00
N VAL A 368 4.75 6.71 -13.98
CA VAL A 368 4.77 8.18 -14.13
C VAL A 368 5.83 8.59 -15.15
N THR A 369 7.04 8.03 -15.05
CA THR A 369 8.15 8.34 -15.98
C THR A 369 7.86 7.86 -17.40
N VAL A 370 7.37 6.63 -17.56
CA VAL A 370 7.11 6.04 -18.89
C VAL A 370 5.90 6.70 -19.53
N ALA A 371 4.80 6.89 -18.78
CA ALA A 371 3.59 7.55 -19.29
C ALA A 371 3.86 9.01 -19.68
N GLY A 372 4.68 9.73 -18.89
CA GLY A 372 5.08 11.10 -19.22
C GLY A 372 5.82 11.17 -20.55
N ARG A 373 6.84 10.33 -20.76
CA ARG A 373 7.58 10.27 -22.03
C ARG A 373 6.72 9.90 -23.22
N LEU A 374 5.76 8.98 -23.02
CA LEU A 374 4.84 8.60 -24.08
C LEU A 374 3.86 9.73 -24.39
N ALA A 375 3.35 10.41 -23.38
CA ALA A 375 2.46 11.56 -23.57
C ALA A 375 3.18 12.71 -24.27
N ASP A 376 4.40 13.04 -23.86
CA ASP A 376 5.22 14.11 -24.48
C ASP A 376 5.52 13.82 -25.96
N GLY A 377 5.77 12.56 -26.33
CA GLY A 377 6.14 12.18 -27.70
C GLY A 377 4.96 11.84 -28.62
N HIS A 378 3.85 11.34 -28.09
CA HIS A 378 2.75 10.74 -28.87
C HIS A 378 1.35 11.14 -28.40
N GLY A 379 1.25 12.10 -27.47
CA GLY A 379 -0.01 12.57 -26.88
C GLY A 379 -0.52 11.73 -25.71
N ALA A 380 -1.51 12.26 -25.00
CA ALA A 380 -2.07 11.67 -23.79
C ALA A 380 -2.57 10.23 -24.00
N SER A 381 -3.14 9.92 -25.16
CA SER A 381 -3.62 8.59 -25.52
C SER A 381 -2.55 7.51 -25.39
N ALA A 382 -1.29 7.83 -25.77
CA ALA A 382 -0.17 6.90 -25.64
C ALA A 382 0.21 6.64 -24.19
N GLY A 383 0.05 7.60 -23.30
CA GLY A 383 0.26 7.44 -21.85
C GLY A 383 -0.63 6.36 -21.23
N PHE A 384 -1.88 6.23 -21.70
CA PHE A 384 -2.82 5.20 -21.24
C PHE A 384 -2.43 3.77 -21.59
N LEU A 385 -1.46 3.55 -22.47
CA LEU A 385 -0.91 2.21 -22.71
C LEU A 385 -0.14 1.68 -21.50
N VAL A 386 0.38 2.54 -20.64
CA VAL A 386 1.14 2.13 -19.44
C VAL A 386 0.28 1.35 -18.44
N PRO A 387 -0.90 1.82 -18.01
CA PRO A 387 -1.84 1.02 -17.21
C PRO A 387 -2.19 -0.31 -17.86
N LEU A 388 -2.45 -0.33 -19.17
CA LEU A 388 -2.79 -1.54 -19.90
C LEU A 388 -1.65 -2.56 -19.87
N VAL A 389 -0.45 -2.16 -20.28
CA VAL A 389 0.71 -3.06 -20.33
C VAL A 389 1.03 -3.60 -18.93
N GLY A 390 1.05 -2.73 -17.91
CA GLY A 390 1.31 -3.14 -16.53
C GLY A 390 0.30 -4.16 -16.00
N THR A 391 -0.98 -3.96 -16.27
CA THR A 391 -2.05 -4.88 -15.84
C THR A 391 -2.02 -6.20 -16.62
N VAL A 392 -1.75 -6.19 -17.91
CA VAL A 392 -1.61 -7.40 -18.74
C VAL A 392 -0.41 -8.23 -18.28
N LEU A 393 0.76 -7.62 -18.07
CA LEU A 393 1.95 -8.31 -17.56
C LEU A 393 1.69 -8.94 -16.17
N ALA A 394 1.01 -8.21 -15.29
CA ALA A 394 0.60 -8.72 -13.99
C ALA A 394 -0.36 -9.91 -14.13
N LEU A 395 -1.39 -9.81 -14.98
CA LEU A 395 -2.35 -10.88 -15.24
C LEU A 395 -1.66 -12.13 -15.80
N VAL A 396 -0.80 -11.97 -16.81
CA VAL A 396 -0.02 -13.08 -17.39
C VAL A 396 0.81 -13.77 -16.30
N THR A 397 1.50 -13.00 -15.47
CA THR A 397 2.29 -13.53 -14.34
C THR A 397 1.42 -14.30 -13.34
N LEU A 398 0.26 -13.75 -12.97
CA LEU A 398 -0.68 -14.40 -12.04
C LEU A 398 -1.24 -15.71 -12.60
N VAL A 399 -1.56 -15.76 -13.88
CA VAL A 399 -2.09 -16.95 -14.55
C VAL A 399 -1.00 -18.01 -14.76
N ALA A 400 0.17 -17.61 -15.27
CA ALA A 400 1.30 -18.51 -15.52
C ALA A 400 1.84 -19.14 -14.23
N LEU A 401 1.91 -18.35 -13.14
CA LEU A 401 2.47 -18.78 -11.86
C LEU A 401 1.40 -19.07 -10.80
N ARG A 402 0.16 -19.34 -11.22
CA ARG A 402 -0.99 -19.57 -10.33
C ARG A 402 -0.77 -20.71 -9.30
N SER A 403 0.06 -21.69 -9.62
CA SER A 403 0.41 -22.80 -8.71
C SER A 403 1.24 -22.31 -7.51
N ARG A 404 2.01 -21.24 -7.66
CA ARG A 404 2.82 -20.63 -6.58
C ARG A 404 1.96 -19.88 -5.56
N LEU A 405 0.70 -19.57 -5.89
CA LEU A 405 -0.28 -18.95 -5.01
C LEU A 405 -1.10 -19.99 -4.21
N LEU A 406 -0.79 -21.26 -4.33
CA LEU A 406 -1.38 -22.31 -3.50
C LEU A 406 -0.56 -22.39 -2.21
N GLN A 407 -1.25 -22.52 -1.08
CA GLN A 407 -0.61 -22.89 0.17
C GLN A 407 0.09 -24.23 -0.02
N THR A 408 1.40 -24.25 -0.07
CA THR A 408 2.19 -25.46 0.11
C THR A 408 2.00 -25.85 1.56
N GLY A 409 1.20 -26.90 1.77
CA GLY A 409 0.83 -27.39 3.09
C GLY A 409 2.02 -27.88 3.90
N VAL A 410 2.69 -26.96 4.56
CA VAL A 410 3.65 -27.27 5.63
C VAL A 410 2.92 -27.89 6.84
N GLY A 411 1.58 -27.79 6.90
CA GLY A 411 0.77 -28.41 7.95
C GLY A 411 0.29 -29.85 7.67
N ARG A 412 0.44 -30.37 6.44
CA ARG A 412 -0.07 -31.74 6.12
C ARG A 412 0.93 -32.86 6.37
N THR A 413 2.20 -32.58 6.53
CA THR A 413 3.23 -33.62 6.75
C THR A 413 3.30 -34.11 8.20
N VAL A 414 2.84 -33.31 9.17
CA VAL A 414 2.84 -33.72 10.58
C VAL A 414 1.65 -34.64 10.92
N ALA A 415 0.53 -34.49 10.22
CA ALA A 415 -0.66 -35.32 10.46
C ALA A 415 -0.56 -36.73 9.84
N ARG A 416 0.35 -36.98 8.90
CA ARG A 416 0.56 -38.31 8.29
C ARG A 416 1.60 -39.17 9.02
N GLY A 417 2.37 -38.60 9.96
CA GLY A 417 3.41 -39.32 10.72
C GLY A 417 2.94 -39.99 12.01
N ILE A 418 1.66 -39.75 12.45
CA ILE A 418 1.15 -40.29 13.73
C ILE A 418 0.19 -41.46 13.52
N GLY A 419 -0.06 -41.88 12.30
CA GLY A 419 -1.10 -42.89 11.94
C GLY A 419 -0.61 -44.34 11.74
N HIS A 420 0.56 -44.77 12.22
CA HIS A 420 0.96 -46.17 12.19
C HIS A 420 1.85 -46.52 13.40
N ARG A 421 1.23 -46.64 14.56
CA ARG A 421 1.67 -47.57 15.61
C ARG A 421 0.49 -48.50 15.82
N GLY A 422 0.62 -49.72 15.26
CA GLY A 422 -0.29 -50.83 15.51
C GLY A 422 -0.27 -51.23 16.98
N PRO A 423 -1.30 -51.99 17.43
CA PRO A 423 -1.42 -52.40 18.83
C PRO A 423 -0.27 -53.31 19.22
N VAL A 424 0.41 -52.98 20.31
CA VAL A 424 1.34 -53.89 20.99
C VAL A 424 0.48 -54.86 21.75
N THR A 425 0.47 -56.12 21.30
CA THR A 425 -0.03 -57.26 22.09
C THR A 425 1.00 -57.55 23.17
N VAL A 426 0.58 -57.42 24.42
CA VAL A 426 1.31 -57.90 25.58
C VAL A 426 0.78 -59.32 25.85
N ASP A 427 1.63 -60.33 25.70
CA ASP A 427 1.51 -61.64 26.33
C ASP A 427 2.18 -61.63 27.69
#